data_018d0b3952c7c1d7f292e232c053fd15
#
_entry.id   018d0b3952c7c1d7f292e232c053fd15
#
_cell.length_a   1.000
_cell.length_b   1.000
_cell.length_c   1.000
_cell.angle_alpha   90.00
_cell.angle_beta   90.00
_cell.angle_gamma   90.00
#
_symmetry.space_group_name_H-M   'P 1'
#
loop_
_entity.id
_entity.type
_entity.pdbx_description
1 polymer ?
#
loop_
_entity_poly.entity_id
_entity_poly.type
_entity_poly.pdbx_seq_one_letter_code
_entity_poly.pdbx_strand_id
1 'polypeptide(L)'
;GTCLRIFHGLQRFSEDMDFSLLASSDNFDFTKYFQPVKDMFEIVGRKVEITKKDKHSFGKVESAFLKDNTDVYDITFQTEKSIRIKIEVDTNPPLKFNTEQKLLLLPESFMTKCFTLPDLFAGKMHALVFRAWKNRVKGRDWYDFEWYVRHKIPLDFKHLQVRAKEFNALELTKESFLEKLRERLTTADIAMVKQDVEPFIIDKREL
;
A
#
# COMPACT_ATOMS: atom_id res chain seq x y z
N GLY A 1 2.01 -3.37 -1.10
CA GLY A 1 1.49 -4.73 -0.92
C GLY A 1 1.12 -5.37 -2.25
N THR A 2 0.06 -4.90 -2.88
CA THR A 2 -0.50 -5.53 -4.09
C THR A 2 0.49 -5.54 -5.26
N CYS A 3 1.23 -4.45 -5.49
CA CYS A 3 2.28 -4.40 -6.50
C CYS A 3 3.36 -5.49 -6.28
N LEU A 4 3.83 -5.65 -5.03
CA LEU A 4 4.81 -6.70 -4.69
C LEU A 4 4.23 -8.10 -4.92
N ARG A 5 2.94 -8.32 -4.58
CA ARG A 5 2.27 -9.60 -4.78
C ARG A 5 2.15 -9.96 -6.26
N ILE A 6 1.69 -9.01 -7.08
CA ILE A 6 1.40 -9.25 -8.51
C ILE A 6 2.68 -9.33 -9.34
N PHE A 7 3.63 -8.42 -9.12
CA PHE A 7 4.76 -8.22 -10.04
C PHE A 7 6.10 -8.70 -9.50
N HIS A 8 6.20 -9.00 -8.20
CA HIS A 8 7.49 -9.31 -7.56
C HIS A 8 7.48 -10.58 -6.70
N GLY A 9 6.40 -11.36 -6.75
CA GLY A 9 6.36 -12.68 -6.13
C GLY A 9 6.26 -12.69 -4.61
N LEU A 10 5.76 -11.61 -3.99
CA LEU A 10 5.53 -11.59 -2.54
C LEU A 10 4.52 -12.68 -2.14
N GLN A 11 4.91 -13.55 -1.19
CA GLN A 11 4.15 -14.76 -0.83
C GLN A 11 3.10 -14.52 0.27
N ARG A 12 2.46 -13.35 0.27
CA ARG A 12 1.31 -13.07 1.12
C ARG A 12 0.16 -12.44 0.34
N PHE A 13 -1.05 -12.59 0.85
CA PHE A 13 -2.21 -11.91 0.29
C PHE A 13 -2.16 -10.40 0.52
N SER A 14 -2.79 -9.66 -0.38
CA SER A 14 -3.00 -8.23 -0.29
C SER A 14 -4.46 -7.92 -0.60
N GLU A 15 -5.04 -7.00 0.14
CA GLU A 15 -6.47 -6.69 0.08
C GLU A 15 -6.75 -5.40 -0.69
N ASP A 16 -5.84 -4.42 -0.57
CA ASP A 16 -6.03 -3.07 -1.04
C ASP A 16 -5.24 -2.80 -2.33
N MET A 17 -5.77 -1.93 -3.18
CA MET A 17 -5.07 -1.41 -4.35
C MET A 17 -4.76 0.07 -4.11
N ASP A 18 -3.49 0.35 -3.85
CA ASP A 18 -3.00 1.70 -3.59
C ASP A 18 -2.44 2.31 -4.87
N PHE A 19 -3.00 3.45 -5.27
CA PHE A 19 -2.54 4.24 -6.41
C PHE A 19 -2.03 5.59 -5.93
N SER A 20 -1.08 6.15 -6.68
CA SER A 20 -0.61 7.52 -6.50
C SER A 20 -0.59 8.21 -7.84
N LEU A 21 -1.05 9.44 -7.89
CA LEU A 21 -0.91 10.25 -9.11
C LEU A 21 0.57 10.53 -9.37
N LEU A 22 0.92 10.72 -10.65
CA LEU A 22 2.29 11.08 -11.04
C LEU A 22 2.60 12.56 -10.79
N ALA A 23 1.56 13.36 -10.64
CA ALA A 23 1.62 14.77 -10.26
C ALA A 23 0.39 15.07 -9.40
N SER A 24 0.51 16.02 -8.48
CA SER A 24 -0.61 16.45 -7.63
C SER A 24 -1.76 17.01 -8.47
N SER A 25 -2.97 16.67 -8.11
CA SER A 25 -4.18 17.17 -8.77
C SER A 25 -5.35 17.26 -7.80
N ASP A 26 -5.86 18.47 -7.61
CA ASP A 26 -7.04 18.71 -6.77
C ASP A 26 -8.36 18.34 -7.51
N ASN A 27 -8.30 18.22 -8.84
CA ASN A 27 -9.44 17.95 -9.69
C ASN A 27 -9.47 16.50 -10.21
N PHE A 28 -8.71 15.59 -9.59
CA PHE A 28 -8.75 14.19 -9.99
C PHE A 28 -10.10 13.58 -9.61
N ASP A 29 -10.76 12.99 -10.61
CA ASP A 29 -12.02 12.29 -10.41
C ASP A 29 -11.91 10.85 -10.90
N PHE A 30 -11.97 9.91 -9.97
CA PHE A 30 -11.93 8.49 -10.26
C PHE A 30 -13.28 7.95 -10.75
N THR A 31 -14.40 8.68 -10.55
CA THR A 31 -15.74 8.21 -10.92
C THR A 31 -15.88 7.94 -12.42
N LYS A 32 -15.11 8.65 -13.25
CA LYS A 32 -15.05 8.44 -14.71
C LYS A 32 -14.59 7.02 -15.10
N TYR A 33 -13.95 6.29 -14.19
CA TYR A 33 -13.53 4.90 -14.43
C TYR A 33 -14.56 3.87 -13.93
N PHE A 34 -15.61 4.28 -13.23
CA PHE A 34 -16.58 3.35 -12.65
C PHE A 34 -17.27 2.49 -13.70
N GLN A 35 -17.77 3.11 -14.77
CA GLN A 35 -18.45 2.37 -15.81
C GLN A 35 -17.51 1.41 -16.56
N PRO A 36 -16.34 1.83 -17.06
CA PRO A 36 -15.37 0.92 -17.66
C PRO A 36 -15.00 -0.26 -16.75
N VAL A 37 -14.82 -0.05 -15.45
CA VAL A 37 -14.52 -1.13 -14.51
C VAL A 37 -15.70 -2.11 -14.37
N LYS A 38 -16.94 -1.60 -14.27
CA LYS A 38 -18.14 -2.45 -14.23
C LYS A 38 -18.26 -3.28 -15.49
N ASP A 39 -18.10 -2.68 -16.67
CA ASP A 39 -18.20 -3.34 -17.96
C ASP A 39 -17.19 -4.50 -18.07
N MET A 40 -15.95 -4.28 -17.61
CA MET A 40 -14.91 -5.34 -17.58
C MET A 40 -15.31 -6.50 -16.68
N PHE A 41 -15.89 -6.24 -15.51
CA PHE A 41 -16.37 -7.31 -14.65
C PHE A 41 -17.59 -8.03 -15.21
N GLU A 42 -18.49 -7.34 -15.92
CA GLU A 42 -19.64 -7.94 -16.59
C GLU A 42 -19.23 -8.90 -17.71
N ILE A 43 -18.18 -8.55 -18.49
CA ILE A 43 -17.64 -9.43 -19.54
C ILE A 43 -17.23 -10.80 -18.96
N VAL A 44 -16.70 -10.84 -17.74
CA VAL A 44 -16.33 -12.09 -17.06
C VAL A 44 -17.47 -12.64 -16.17
N GLY A 45 -18.71 -12.18 -16.38
CA GLY A 45 -19.90 -12.68 -15.69
C GLY A 45 -20.00 -12.25 -14.24
N ARG A 46 -19.33 -11.15 -13.84
CA ARG A 46 -19.35 -10.63 -12.48
C ARG A 46 -20.08 -9.30 -12.43
N LYS A 47 -21.04 -9.16 -11.52
CA LYS A 47 -21.67 -7.88 -11.25
C LYS A 47 -21.01 -7.23 -10.04
N VAL A 48 -20.64 -5.96 -10.19
CA VAL A 48 -20.00 -5.18 -9.12
C VAL A 48 -20.68 -3.85 -8.93
N GLU A 49 -20.64 -3.37 -7.69
CA GLU A 49 -21.01 -2.03 -7.32
C GLU A 49 -19.76 -1.27 -6.87
N ILE A 50 -19.61 -0.02 -7.31
CA ILE A 50 -18.49 0.84 -6.96
C ILE A 50 -19.03 2.07 -6.23
N THR A 51 -18.54 2.30 -5.01
CA THR A 51 -18.95 3.42 -4.17
C THR A 51 -17.74 4.23 -3.74
N LYS A 52 -17.86 5.56 -3.77
CA LYS A 52 -16.90 6.44 -3.11
C LYS A 52 -17.25 6.51 -1.64
N LYS A 53 -16.26 6.35 -0.77
CA LYS A 53 -16.45 6.52 0.67
C LYS A 53 -16.25 7.97 1.07
N ASP A 54 -17.20 8.49 1.83
CA ASP A 54 -17.02 9.75 2.52
C ASP A 54 -15.98 9.64 3.62
N LYS A 55 -15.07 10.61 3.70
CA LYS A 55 -14.01 10.66 4.72
C LYS A 55 -14.56 10.64 6.16
N HIS A 56 -15.78 11.11 6.35
CA HIS A 56 -16.47 11.09 7.66
C HIS A 56 -16.97 9.69 8.10
N SER A 57 -17.00 8.72 7.18
CA SER A 57 -17.44 7.35 7.49
C SER A 57 -16.32 6.46 8.05
N PHE A 58 -15.09 6.94 8.08
CA PHE A 58 -13.95 6.21 8.65
C PHE A 58 -13.94 6.33 10.18
N GLY A 59 -13.68 5.22 10.86
CA GLY A 59 -13.42 5.23 12.30
C GLY A 59 -12.22 6.12 12.64
N LYS A 60 -12.16 6.64 13.88
CA LYS A 60 -11.07 7.54 14.34
C LYS A 60 -9.66 7.00 14.09
N VAL A 61 -9.49 5.68 13.99
CA VAL A 61 -8.19 5.04 13.73
C VAL A 61 -7.86 5.03 12.24
N GLU A 62 -8.84 4.76 11.37
CA GLU A 62 -8.63 4.77 9.91
C GLU A 62 -8.44 6.19 9.38
N SER A 63 -9.22 7.16 9.88
CA SER A 63 -9.11 8.57 9.48
C SER A 63 -7.76 9.20 9.86
N ALA A 64 -7.12 8.73 10.94
CA ALA A 64 -5.80 9.24 11.36
C ALA A 64 -4.65 8.86 10.40
N PHE A 65 -4.90 7.91 9.48
CA PHE A 65 -3.91 7.40 8.52
C PHE A 65 -4.21 7.79 7.08
N LEU A 66 -5.43 8.25 6.81
CA LEU A 66 -5.79 8.79 5.51
C LEU A 66 -5.42 10.27 5.49
N LYS A 67 -4.60 10.65 4.52
CA LYS A 67 -4.37 12.05 4.22
C LYS A 67 -5.67 12.69 3.73
N ASP A 68 -5.79 14.01 3.94
CA ASP A 68 -6.90 14.80 3.37
C ASP A 68 -7.03 14.63 1.84
N ASN A 69 -5.93 14.26 1.17
CA ASN A 69 -5.83 14.11 -0.29
C ASN A 69 -5.96 12.66 -0.78
N THR A 70 -6.36 11.70 0.06
CA THR A 70 -6.58 10.31 -0.36
C THR A 70 -8.06 10.05 -0.58
N ASP A 71 -8.45 9.72 -1.82
CA ASP A 71 -9.78 9.23 -2.15
C ASP A 71 -9.86 7.72 -1.98
N VAL A 72 -10.95 7.23 -1.38
CA VAL A 72 -11.17 5.81 -1.12
C VAL A 72 -12.43 5.33 -1.81
N TYR A 73 -12.32 4.20 -2.49
CA TYR A 73 -13.41 3.57 -3.23
C TYR A 73 -13.49 2.10 -2.89
N ASP A 74 -14.70 1.56 -2.81
CA ASP A 74 -14.95 0.13 -2.65
C ASP A 74 -15.59 -0.43 -3.91
N ILE A 75 -15.06 -1.55 -4.40
CA ILE A 75 -15.71 -2.40 -5.40
C ILE A 75 -16.29 -3.60 -4.64
N THR A 76 -17.60 -3.73 -4.64
CA THR A 76 -18.30 -4.82 -3.97
C THR A 76 -18.92 -5.76 -5.00
N PHE A 77 -18.65 -7.04 -4.88
CA PHE A 77 -19.20 -8.09 -5.74
C PHE A 77 -20.57 -8.50 -5.24
N GLN A 78 -21.54 -8.58 -6.14
CA GLN A 78 -22.88 -9.11 -5.85
C GLN A 78 -22.84 -10.63 -5.91
N THR A 79 -22.33 -11.27 -4.85
CA THR A 79 -22.25 -12.73 -4.69
C THR A 79 -22.72 -13.14 -3.30
N GLU A 80 -22.98 -14.44 -3.07
CA GLU A 80 -23.35 -14.97 -1.76
C GLU A 80 -22.30 -14.67 -0.66
N LYS A 81 -21.02 -14.58 -1.05
CA LYS A 81 -19.95 -14.08 -0.17
C LYS A 81 -19.53 -12.71 -0.67
N SER A 82 -19.76 -11.69 0.14
CA SER A 82 -19.34 -10.32 -0.17
C SER A 82 -17.82 -10.25 -0.27
N ILE A 83 -17.32 -10.16 -1.50
CA ILE A 83 -15.92 -9.82 -1.77
C ILE A 83 -15.86 -8.31 -1.98
N ARG A 84 -14.94 -7.65 -1.29
CA ARG A 84 -14.72 -6.22 -1.41
C ARG A 84 -13.26 -5.94 -1.77
N ILE A 85 -13.04 -5.14 -2.81
CA ILE A 85 -11.73 -4.61 -3.18
C ILE A 85 -11.73 -3.13 -2.83
N LYS A 86 -10.83 -2.72 -1.96
CA LYS A 86 -10.62 -1.32 -1.61
C LYS A 86 -9.58 -0.71 -2.56
N ILE A 87 -9.93 0.45 -3.13
CA ILE A 87 -9.03 1.26 -3.95
C ILE A 87 -8.75 2.56 -3.21
N GLU A 88 -7.49 2.87 -2.99
CA GLU A 88 -7.02 4.14 -2.44
C GLU A 88 -6.26 4.90 -3.54
N VAL A 89 -6.56 6.18 -3.71
CA VAL A 89 -5.86 7.05 -4.66
C VAL A 89 -5.31 8.26 -3.92
N ASP A 90 -3.99 8.34 -3.80
CA ASP A 90 -3.30 9.52 -3.29
C ASP A 90 -3.22 10.57 -4.40
N THR A 91 -3.99 11.65 -4.25
CA THR A 91 -4.09 12.73 -5.25
C THR A 91 -3.02 13.81 -5.07
N ASN A 92 -2.31 13.78 -3.95
CA ASN A 92 -1.16 14.64 -3.68
C ASN A 92 -0.01 13.84 -3.04
N PRO A 93 0.59 12.90 -3.81
CA PRO A 93 1.65 12.05 -3.27
C PRO A 93 2.96 12.81 -3.07
N PRO A 94 3.79 12.38 -2.12
CA PRO A 94 5.19 12.83 -2.06
C PRO A 94 5.87 12.53 -3.38
N LEU A 95 6.31 13.58 -4.07
CA LEU A 95 6.97 13.46 -5.37
C LEU A 95 8.43 12.97 -5.23
N LYS A 96 9.19 13.01 -6.32
CA LYS A 96 10.57 12.51 -6.41
C LYS A 96 10.66 10.99 -6.20
N PHE A 97 9.78 10.26 -6.83
CA PHE A 97 9.82 8.82 -6.99
C PHE A 97 10.09 8.45 -8.46
N ASN A 98 10.58 7.25 -8.68
CA ASN A 98 10.79 6.67 -10.00
C ASN A 98 9.70 5.66 -10.30
N THR A 99 9.38 5.51 -11.57
CA THR A 99 8.39 4.52 -12.04
C THR A 99 8.98 3.66 -13.14
N GLU A 100 8.47 2.45 -13.26
CA GLU A 100 8.77 1.51 -14.32
C GLU A 100 7.50 0.92 -14.91
N GLN A 101 7.58 0.47 -16.17
CA GLN A 101 6.49 -0.26 -16.80
C GLN A 101 6.58 -1.74 -16.41
N LYS A 102 5.46 -2.31 -15.98
CA LYS A 102 5.32 -3.73 -15.67
C LYS A 102 4.27 -4.35 -16.58
N LEU A 103 4.59 -5.49 -17.16
CA LEU A 103 3.65 -6.29 -17.92
C LEU A 103 2.99 -7.32 -17.00
N LEU A 104 1.67 -7.29 -16.90
CA LEU A 104 0.88 -8.40 -16.37
C LEU A 104 0.46 -9.28 -17.54
N LEU A 105 0.68 -10.59 -17.43
CA LEU A 105 0.36 -11.55 -18.49
C LEU A 105 -0.98 -12.24 -18.29
N LEU A 106 -1.37 -12.49 -17.05
CA LEU A 106 -2.57 -13.25 -16.69
C LEU A 106 -3.39 -12.49 -15.63
N PRO A 107 -4.72 -12.60 -15.65
CA PRO A 107 -5.58 -13.33 -16.59
C PRO A 107 -5.64 -12.69 -17.98
N GLU A 108 -5.38 -11.40 -18.10
CA GLU A 108 -5.30 -10.63 -19.34
C GLU A 108 -4.01 -9.83 -19.39
N SER A 109 -3.44 -9.68 -20.59
CA SER A 109 -2.19 -8.96 -20.76
C SER A 109 -2.40 -7.47 -20.81
N PHE A 110 -1.77 -6.72 -19.88
CA PHE A 110 -1.72 -5.28 -19.93
C PHE A 110 -0.44 -4.71 -19.31
N MET A 111 -0.09 -3.52 -19.75
CA MET A 111 1.01 -2.75 -19.17
C MET A 111 0.49 -1.84 -18.07
N THR A 112 1.20 -1.80 -16.96
CA THR A 112 0.91 -0.84 -15.89
C THR A 112 2.17 -0.12 -15.44
N LYS A 113 2.01 1.10 -14.95
CA LYS A 113 3.10 1.88 -14.37
C LYS A 113 3.13 1.66 -12.87
N CYS A 114 4.25 1.15 -12.37
CA CYS A 114 4.49 0.92 -10.95
C CYS A 114 5.64 1.78 -10.45
N PHE A 115 5.66 2.06 -9.16
CA PHE A 115 6.88 2.55 -8.51
C PHE A 115 7.98 1.52 -8.65
N THR A 116 9.24 1.97 -8.75
CA THR A 116 10.38 1.05 -8.69
C THR A 116 10.48 0.39 -7.31
N LEU A 117 11.13 -0.76 -7.23
CA LEU A 117 11.31 -1.46 -5.95
C LEU A 117 11.97 -0.59 -4.86
N PRO A 118 13.01 0.22 -5.16
CA PRO A 118 13.59 1.14 -4.17
C PRO A 118 12.60 2.16 -3.61
N ASP A 119 11.71 2.70 -4.46
CA ASP A 119 10.68 3.66 -4.06
C ASP A 119 9.56 3.00 -3.25
N LEU A 120 9.13 1.79 -3.66
CA LEU A 120 8.18 0.99 -2.88
C LEU A 120 8.74 0.66 -1.49
N PHE A 121 10.04 0.35 -1.42
CA PHE A 121 10.74 0.11 -0.16
C PHE A 121 10.77 1.37 0.71
N ALA A 122 11.04 2.55 0.13
CA ALA A 122 10.99 3.81 0.86
C ALA A 122 9.61 4.08 1.48
N GLY A 123 8.54 3.83 0.72
CA GLY A 123 7.18 3.90 1.25
C GLY A 123 6.93 2.93 2.40
N LYS A 124 7.42 1.70 2.30
CA LYS A 124 7.32 0.68 3.35
C LYS A 124 8.13 1.05 4.59
N MET A 125 9.36 1.55 4.42
CA MET A 125 10.20 2.00 5.52
C MET A 125 9.59 3.19 6.25
N HIS A 126 9.01 4.14 5.50
CA HIS A 126 8.27 5.23 6.11
C HIS A 126 7.12 4.71 7.00
N ALA A 127 6.34 3.75 6.50
CA ALA A 127 5.25 3.15 7.26
C ALA A 127 5.75 2.43 8.53
N LEU A 128 6.80 1.61 8.39
CA LEU A 128 7.36 0.83 9.50
C LEU A 128 7.92 1.71 10.62
N VAL A 129 8.65 2.77 10.25
CA VAL A 129 9.40 3.61 11.21
C VAL A 129 8.52 4.68 11.84
N PHE A 130 7.64 5.32 11.06
CA PHE A 130 6.94 6.54 11.50
C PHE A 130 5.47 6.35 11.87
N ARG A 131 4.82 5.22 11.49
CA ARG A 131 3.45 4.99 11.94
C ARG A 131 3.44 4.61 13.42
N ALA A 132 2.73 5.42 14.22
CA ALA A 132 2.49 5.13 15.63
C ALA A 132 1.21 4.29 15.76
N TRP A 133 1.37 2.99 16.01
CA TRP A 133 0.25 2.13 16.36
C TRP A 133 0.17 2.05 17.89
N LYS A 134 -0.85 2.66 18.49
CA LYS A 134 -0.96 2.73 19.96
C LYS A 134 -1.07 1.35 20.62
N ASN A 135 -1.83 0.41 20.05
CA ASN A 135 -2.08 -0.92 20.63
C ASN A 135 -2.15 -2.03 19.55
N ARG A 136 -1.58 -1.80 18.37
CA ARG A 136 -1.61 -2.74 17.26
C ARG A 136 -0.30 -2.74 16.52
N VAL A 137 0.15 -3.90 16.11
CA VAL A 137 1.27 -4.04 15.17
C VAL A 137 0.67 -4.35 13.79
N LYS A 138 1.18 -3.73 12.73
CA LYS A 138 0.82 -4.11 11.36
C LYS A 138 1.84 -5.10 10.83
N GLY A 139 1.63 -6.39 11.12
CA GLY A 139 2.57 -7.47 10.79
C GLY A 139 2.94 -7.54 9.31
N ARG A 140 2.01 -7.15 8.41
CA ARG A 140 2.29 -7.08 6.98
C ARG A 140 3.42 -6.11 6.63
N ASP A 141 3.62 -5.03 7.38
CA ASP A 141 4.73 -4.10 7.13
C ASP A 141 6.08 -4.71 7.50
N TRP A 142 6.10 -5.54 8.55
CA TRP A 142 7.28 -6.30 8.98
C TRP A 142 7.63 -7.42 8.01
N TYR A 143 6.64 -8.17 7.55
CA TYR A 143 6.84 -9.22 6.54
C TYR A 143 7.38 -8.65 5.23
N ASP A 144 6.82 -7.52 4.76
CA ASP A 144 7.32 -6.84 3.57
C ASP A 144 8.74 -6.32 3.77
N PHE A 145 9.07 -5.77 4.95
CA PHE A 145 10.42 -5.31 5.27
C PHE A 145 11.43 -6.45 5.18
N GLU A 146 11.11 -7.60 5.78
CA GLU A 146 11.95 -8.80 5.71
C GLU A 146 12.16 -9.24 4.25
N TRP A 147 11.10 -9.25 3.46
CA TRP A 147 11.16 -9.57 2.04
C TRP A 147 12.13 -8.65 1.28
N TYR A 148 12.06 -7.32 1.48
CA TYR A 148 12.98 -6.37 0.84
C TYR A 148 14.44 -6.61 1.24
N VAL A 149 14.69 -6.88 2.52
CA VAL A 149 16.04 -7.14 3.04
C VAL A 149 16.58 -8.46 2.47
N ARG A 150 15.81 -9.52 2.47
CA ARG A 150 16.16 -10.83 1.92
C ARG A 150 16.53 -10.74 0.43
N HIS A 151 15.77 -9.96 -0.34
CA HIS A 151 16.03 -9.74 -1.77
C HIS A 151 17.10 -8.66 -2.05
N LYS A 152 17.72 -8.10 -1.00
CA LYS A 152 18.78 -7.07 -1.11
C LYS A 152 18.35 -5.87 -1.95
N ILE A 153 17.07 -5.48 -1.87
CA ILE A 153 16.57 -4.31 -2.59
C ILE A 153 17.16 -3.05 -1.98
N PRO A 154 17.78 -2.17 -2.78
CA PRO A 154 18.28 -0.89 -2.27
C PRO A 154 17.12 0.02 -1.88
N LEU A 155 17.33 0.80 -0.82
CA LEU A 155 16.36 1.79 -0.36
C LEU A 155 16.55 3.11 -1.13
N ASP A 156 15.52 3.66 -1.75
CA ASP A 156 15.56 5.06 -2.19
C ASP A 156 15.44 5.99 -0.98
N PHE A 157 16.61 6.36 -0.44
CA PHE A 157 16.67 7.21 0.74
C PHE A 157 16.19 8.63 0.44
N LYS A 158 16.35 9.14 -0.79
CA LYS A 158 15.87 10.48 -1.17
C LYS A 158 14.35 10.55 -1.14
N HIS A 159 13.68 9.52 -1.69
CA HIS A 159 12.23 9.43 -1.62
C HIS A 159 11.75 9.27 -0.17
N LEU A 160 12.45 8.48 0.66
CA LEU A 160 12.15 8.37 2.09
C LEU A 160 12.26 9.73 2.81
N GLN A 161 13.28 10.54 2.50
CA GLN A 161 13.44 11.89 3.06
C GLN A 161 12.27 12.81 2.69
N VAL A 162 11.83 12.79 1.42
CA VAL A 162 10.67 13.57 0.97
C VAL A 162 9.42 13.15 1.75
N ARG A 163 9.18 11.86 1.90
CA ARG A 163 8.05 11.34 2.68
C ARG A 163 8.11 11.78 4.16
N ALA A 164 9.27 11.68 4.80
CA ALA A 164 9.44 12.10 6.19
C ALA A 164 9.21 13.60 6.37
N LYS A 165 9.67 14.42 5.41
CA LYS A 165 9.45 15.86 5.43
C LYS A 165 7.98 16.23 5.27
N GLU A 166 7.29 15.64 4.29
CA GLU A 166 5.91 15.99 3.98
C GLU A 166 4.91 15.43 5.00
N PHE A 167 5.13 14.20 5.51
CA PHE A 167 4.19 13.56 6.43
C PHE A 167 4.46 13.84 7.90
N ASN A 168 5.72 14.07 8.27
CA ASN A 168 6.14 14.16 9.66
C ASN A 168 6.82 15.51 9.98
N ALA A 169 6.94 16.41 8.99
CA ALA A 169 7.72 17.67 9.10
C ALA A 169 9.16 17.43 9.64
N LEU A 170 9.78 16.30 9.22
CA LEU A 170 11.06 15.83 9.71
C LEU A 170 12.12 15.86 8.61
N GLU A 171 13.21 16.58 8.85
CA GLU A 171 14.43 16.48 8.05
C GLU A 171 15.20 15.21 8.47
N LEU A 172 15.15 14.18 7.64
CA LEU A 172 15.68 12.87 7.95
C LEU A 172 17.12 12.73 7.48
N THR A 173 18.07 12.42 8.38
CA THR A 173 19.43 11.99 8.04
C THR A 173 19.52 10.46 8.05
N LYS A 174 20.59 9.90 7.46
CA LYS A 174 20.84 8.46 7.51
C LYS A 174 21.01 7.96 8.94
N GLU A 175 21.72 8.73 9.76
CA GLU A 175 22.00 8.43 11.16
C GLU A 175 20.70 8.38 11.98
N SER A 176 19.88 9.43 11.89
CA SER A 176 18.60 9.50 12.60
C SER A 176 17.61 8.45 12.12
N PHE A 177 17.64 8.09 10.82
CA PHE A 177 16.84 7.00 10.29
C PHE A 177 17.26 5.64 10.86
N LEU A 178 18.57 5.34 10.87
CA LEU A 178 19.10 4.09 11.40
C LEU A 178 18.84 3.95 12.92
N GLU A 179 18.91 5.03 13.66
CA GLU A 179 18.57 5.06 15.09
C GLU A 179 17.10 4.69 15.29
N LYS A 180 16.18 5.36 14.61
CA LYS A 180 14.73 5.05 14.66
C LYS A 180 14.42 3.63 14.20
N LEU A 181 15.04 3.17 13.14
CA LEU A 181 14.87 1.79 12.66
C LEU A 181 15.35 0.79 13.72
N ARG A 182 16.51 1.01 14.31
CA ARG A 182 17.02 0.15 15.38
C ARG A 182 16.08 0.12 16.58
N GLU A 183 15.58 1.27 17.02
CA GLU A 183 14.58 1.34 18.07
C GLU A 183 13.34 0.48 17.73
N ARG A 184 12.81 0.62 16.51
CA ARG A 184 11.64 -0.17 16.07
C ARG A 184 11.93 -1.66 16.03
N LEU A 185 13.10 -2.07 15.55
CA LEU A 185 13.52 -3.48 15.49
C LEU A 185 13.71 -4.11 16.88
N THR A 186 14.20 -3.34 17.85
CA THR A 186 14.44 -3.83 19.23
C THR A 186 13.21 -3.83 20.11
N THR A 187 12.22 -2.98 19.81
CA THR A 187 10.98 -2.84 20.60
C THR A 187 9.80 -3.60 20.03
N ALA A 188 9.95 -4.21 18.85
CA ALA A 188 8.86 -4.93 18.19
C ALA A 188 8.47 -6.19 18.97
N ASP A 189 7.17 -6.34 19.23
CA ASP A 189 6.60 -7.60 19.69
C ASP A 189 6.43 -8.56 18.50
N ILE A 190 7.39 -9.47 18.35
CA ILE A 190 7.40 -10.43 17.23
C ILE A 190 6.19 -11.38 17.28
N ALA A 191 5.69 -11.73 18.46
CA ALA A 191 4.51 -12.57 18.57
C ALA A 191 3.28 -11.87 18.00
N MET A 192 3.08 -10.60 18.32
CA MET A 192 2.01 -9.78 17.73
C MET A 192 2.20 -9.57 16.22
N VAL A 193 3.44 -9.38 15.75
CA VAL A 193 3.76 -9.28 14.31
C VAL A 193 3.30 -10.54 13.59
N LYS A 194 3.67 -11.71 14.09
CA LYS A 194 3.30 -13.02 13.50
C LYS A 194 1.79 -13.21 13.51
N GLN A 195 1.13 -12.95 14.63
CA GLN A 195 -0.32 -13.06 14.75
C GLN A 195 -1.08 -12.17 13.77
N ASP A 196 -0.64 -10.91 13.59
CA ASP A 196 -1.31 -9.97 12.66
C ASP A 196 -1.10 -10.35 11.19
N VAL A 197 0.05 -10.92 10.83
CA VAL A 197 0.35 -11.29 9.44
C VAL A 197 -0.14 -12.69 9.05
N GLU A 198 -0.29 -13.60 9.99
CA GLU A 198 -0.64 -15.01 9.74
C GLU A 198 -1.84 -15.22 8.80
N PRO A 199 -2.97 -14.47 8.92
CA PRO A 199 -4.11 -14.61 8.00
C PRO A 199 -3.79 -14.31 6.54
N PHE A 200 -2.70 -13.60 6.27
CA PHE A 200 -2.27 -13.19 4.95
C PHE A 200 -1.21 -14.11 4.34
N ILE A 201 -0.61 -15.00 5.12
CA ILE A 201 0.46 -15.87 4.66
C ILE A 201 -0.11 -17.07 3.89
N ILE A 202 0.44 -17.33 2.71
CA ILE A 202 0.01 -18.44 1.85
C ILE A 202 0.56 -19.76 2.37
N ASP A 203 1.84 -19.79 2.70
CA ASP A 203 2.51 -20.96 3.27
C ASP A 203 2.93 -20.68 4.71
N LYS A 204 2.22 -21.25 5.66
CA LYS A 204 2.47 -21.05 7.10
C LYS A 204 3.87 -21.45 7.58
N ARG A 205 4.64 -22.17 6.77
CA ARG A 205 6.05 -22.50 7.06
C ARG A 205 6.98 -21.28 6.95
N GLU A 206 6.49 -20.16 6.39
CA GLU A 206 7.24 -18.91 6.30
C GLU A 206 7.08 -17.98 7.51
N LEU A 207 6.34 -18.39 8.55
CA LEU A 207 6.20 -17.70 9.83
C LEU A 207 7.24 -18.21 10.85
#